data_8ee4666eb710268f3e67cd4e10f5c0ad
#
_entry.id   8ee4666eb710268f3e67cd4e10f5c0ad
#
_cell.length_a   1.000
_cell.length_b   1.000
_cell.length_c   1.000
_cell.angle_alpha   90.00
_cell.angle_beta   90.00
_cell.angle_gamma   90.00
#
_symmetry.space_group_name_H-M   'P 1'
#
loop_
_entity.id
_entity.type
_entity.pdbx_description
1 polymer ?
#
loop_
_entity_poly.entity_id
_entity_poly.type
_entity_poly.pdbx_seq_one_letter_code
_entity_poly.pdbx_strand_id
1 'polypeptide(L)'
;MVNTGLGVLPDTAKKSTRERLKIMKKVIAEPMKNSAARKHAGLFLLRDTAFDVIYGESERREIAQNVNIYAPQMNRERLKANLAVLKDADVIFSGWGCPIMDDEFLDAAPNLKAVFYAAGAIRYCTDKGQIFDRGIIITSSFLANAIPVAEFCLSQILFSLKLGWHFALEIKKNKIWPPFDERYKVHGAFGSTVGLISLGAISRKLIELLKLHDVNILVSSGHLEESEARQIGVRKASVEEIFQTADVVSLHTPGSYKGVVCGDHIRMMKKRTTFLNTARGA
;
A
#
# COMPACT_ATOMS: atom_id res chain seq x y z
N MET A 1 -16.96 -22.80 6.52
CA MET A 1 -15.52 -23.08 6.51
C MET A 1 -14.95 -22.36 5.29
N VAL A 2 -14.43 -21.16 5.45
CA VAL A 2 -13.80 -20.39 4.38
C VAL A 2 -12.32 -20.29 4.73
N ASN A 3 -11.54 -20.93 3.89
CA ASN A 3 -10.09 -21.05 3.97
C ASN A 3 -9.47 -19.67 3.85
N THR A 4 -8.89 -19.16 4.94
CA THR A 4 -8.17 -17.90 4.99
C THR A 4 -6.89 -18.06 4.18
N GLY A 5 -6.91 -17.58 2.94
CA GLY A 5 -5.74 -17.57 2.05
C GLY A 5 -4.64 -16.59 2.47
N LEU A 6 -4.18 -16.67 3.69
CA LEU A 6 -2.79 -16.41 4.04
C LEU A 6 -2.04 -17.60 3.48
N GLY A 7 -1.25 -17.38 2.43
CA GLY A 7 -0.41 -18.41 1.86
C GLY A 7 0.25 -19.20 2.98
N VAL A 8 0.09 -20.51 2.95
CA VAL A 8 0.70 -21.43 3.92
C VAL A 8 2.19 -21.18 3.90
N LEU A 9 2.68 -20.49 4.92
CA LEU A 9 4.10 -20.43 5.20
C LEU A 9 4.56 -21.86 5.51
N PRO A 10 5.69 -22.33 4.97
CA PRO A 10 6.22 -23.65 5.31
C PRO A 10 6.35 -23.81 6.83
N ASP A 11 6.33 -25.03 7.32
CA ASP A 11 6.24 -25.40 8.74
C ASP A 11 7.35 -24.82 9.66
N THR A 12 8.43 -24.31 9.08
CA THR A 12 9.48 -23.54 9.76
C THR A 12 9.03 -22.13 10.19
N ALA A 13 7.89 -21.63 9.70
CA ALA A 13 7.34 -20.31 9.99
C ALA A 13 6.42 -20.27 11.23
N LYS A 14 6.26 -21.36 11.96
CA LYS A 14 5.43 -21.44 13.19
C LYS A 14 6.11 -20.89 14.46
N LYS A 15 7.19 -20.13 14.34
CA LYS A 15 7.65 -19.32 15.48
C LYS A 15 6.59 -18.31 15.83
N SER A 16 6.11 -18.36 17.07
CA SER A 16 5.06 -17.47 17.56
C SER A 16 5.46 -16.01 17.37
N THR A 17 4.49 -15.11 17.21
CA THR A 17 4.74 -13.66 17.13
C THR A 17 5.62 -13.17 18.29
N ARG A 18 5.54 -13.83 19.45
CA ARG A 18 6.35 -13.57 20.64
C ARG A 18 7.82 -13.96 20.46
N GLU A 19 8.12 -15.05 19.77
CA GLU A 19 9.49 -15.46 19.43
C GLU A 19 10.10 -14.58 18.36
N ARG A 20 9.33 -14.17 17.36
CA ARG A 20 9.75 -13.19 16.33
C ARG A 20 10.07 -11.84 16.96
N LEU A 21 9.26 -11.37 17.90
CA LEU A 21 9.52 -10.15 18.67
C LEU A 21 10.76 -10.27 19.59
N LYS A 22 11.00 -11.46 20.18
CA LYS A 22 12.22 -11.70 20.96
C LYS A 22 13.48 -11.67 20.08
N ILE A 23 13.42 -12.26 18.89
CA ILE A 23 14.54 -12.23 17.92
C ILE A 23 14.78 -10.79 17.46
N MET A 24 13.75 -10.05 17.09
CA MET A 24 13.87 -8.63 16.73
C MET A 24 14.43 -7.79 17.89
N LYS A 25 13.95 -7.97 19.11
CA LYS A 25 14.48 -7.26 20.29
C LYS A 25 15.94 -7.62 20.57
N LYS A 26 16.36 -8.86 20.34
CA LYS A 26 17.76 -9.27 20.51
C LYS A 26 18.67 -8.66 19.45
N VAL A 27 18.22 -8.58 18.21
CA VAL A 27 18.95 -7.92 17.10
C VAL A 27 19.06 -6.41 17.33
N ILE A 28 18.02 -5.78 17.93
CA ILE A 28 18.02 -4.32 18.22
C ILE A 28 18.80 -4.01 19.51
N ALA A 29 18.91 -4.95 20.47
CA ALA A 29 19.49 -4.72 21.78
C ALA A 29 20.98 -5.03 21.88
N GLU A 30 21.61 -5.63 20.86
CA GLU A 30 23.07 -5.77 20.85
C GLU A 30 23.68 -4.40 20.45
N PRO A 31 24.35 -3.70 21.39
CA PRO A 31 25.07 -2.49 21.02
C PRO A 31 26.14 -2.90 20.00
N MET A 32 26.10 -2.28 18.82
CA MET A 32 27.16 -2.43 17.82
C MET A 32 28.49 -2.11 18.51
N LYS A 33 29.24 -3.14 18.84
CA LYS A 33 30.62 -2.96 19.32
C LYS A 33 31.37 -2.23 18.22
N ASN A 34 31.86 -1.07 18.58
CA ASN A 34 32.69 -0.17 17.78
C ASN A 34 33.97 -0.87 17.37
N SER A 35 33.91 -1.77 16.39
CA SER A 35 35.03 -2.11 15.55
C SER A 35 34.85 -1.36 14.26
N ALA A 36 35.90 -0.96 13.56
CA ALA A 36 35.82 -0.38 12.21
C ALA A 36 35.28 -1.47 11.26
N ALA A 37 34.01 -1.78 11.41
CA ALA A 37 33.31 -2.80 10.66
C ALA A 37 33.25 -2.33 9.21
N ARG A 38 33.71 -3.16 8.28
CA ARG A 38 33.55 -2.94 6.83
C ARG A 38 32.09 -2.57 6.56
N LYS A 39 31.86 -1.42 5.94
CA LYS A 39 30.51 -1.03 5.48
C LYS A 39 29.94 -2.12 4.60
N HIS A 40 28.66 -2.40 4.74
CA HIS A 40 27.96 -3.30 3.83
C HIS A 40 28.05 -2.82 2.40
N ALA A 41 28.19 -3.73 1.45
CA ALA A 41 28.16 -3.43 0.03
C ALA A 41 26.71 -3.28 -0.43
N GLY A 42 26.37 -2.14 -1.00
CA GLY A 42 24.99 -1.81 -1.38
C GLY A 42 24.83 -1.54 -2.86
N LEU A 43 23.63 -1.80 -3.35
CA LEU A 43 23.24 -1.56 -4.74
C LEU A 43 21.86 -0.91 -4.80
N PHE A 44 21.67 0.13 -5.64
CA PHE A 44 20.36 0.64 -6.00
C PHE A 44 19.79 -0.14 -7.19
N LEU A 45 18.59 -0.71 -7.02
CA LEU A 45 17.97 -1.58 -8.01
C LEU A 45 16.48 -1.23 -8.20
N LEU A 46 16.20 -0.33 -9.13
CA LEU A 46 14.85 0.16 -9.45
C LEU A 46 14.86 0.84 -10.84
N ARG A 47 13.69 1.20 -11.37
CA ARG A 47 13.63 1.92 -12.66
C ARG A 47 14.20 3.32 -12.56
N ASP A 48 14.79 3.81 -13.65
CA ASP A 48 15.49 5.09 -13.71
C ASP A 48 14.59 6.28 -13.32
N THR A 49 13.36 6.32 -13.84
CA THR A 49 12.39 7.39 -13.54
C THR A 49 11.94 7.46 -12.08
N ALA A 50 12.22 6.43 -11.28
CA ALA A 50 11.89 6.39 -9.87
C ALA A 50 13.09 6.69 -8.96
N PHE A 51 14.31 6.64 -9.49
CA PHE A 51 15.52 6.72 -8.68
C PHE A 51 15.62 8.03 -7.90
N ASP A 52 15.60 9.16 -8.59
CA ASP A 52 15.72 10.47 -7.94
C ASP A 52 14.48 10.87 -7.15
N VAL A 53 13.31 10.29 -7.49
CA VAL A 53 12.06 10.54 -6.77
C VAL A 53 12.03 9.82 -5.41
N ILE A 54 12.59 8.60 -5.35
CA ILE A 54 12.56 7.76 -4.14
C ILE A 54 13.82 8.01 -3.29
N TYR A 55 14.97 8.05 -3.93
CA TYR A 55 16.28 8.25 -3.30
C TYR A 55 16.87 9.59 -3.77
N GLY A 56 16.39 10.67 -3.19
CA GLY A 56 16.93 12.00 -3.42
C GLY A 56 18.38 12.11 -2.94
N GLU A 57 19.00 13.26 -3.17
CA GLU A 57 20.41 13.46 -2.84
C GLU A 57 20.69 13.33 -1.32
N SER A 58 19.74 13.78 -0.47
CA SER A 58 19.81 13.66 0.98
C SER A 58 19.80 12.20 1.43
N GLU A 59 18.85 11.41 0.91
CA GLU A 59 18.71 10.00 1.22
C GLU A 59 19.95 9.19 0.79
N ARG A 60 20.46 9.47 -0.41
CA ARG A 60 21.70 8.85 -0.90
C ARG A 60 22.91 9.19 -0.05
N ARG A 61 23.01 10.43 0.44
CA ARG A 61 24.10 10.84 1.35
C ARG A 61 24.00 10.12 2.69
N GLU A 62 22.81 9.99 3.24
CA GLU A 62 22.59 9.29 4.50
C GLU A 62 22.90 7.78 4.35
N ILE A 63 22.45 7.15 3.28
CA ILE A 63 22.76 5.74 2.97
C ILE A 63 24.28 5.54 2.87
N ALA A 64 24.99 6.44 2.17
CA ALA A 64 26.43 6.34 1.96
C ALA A 64 27.28 6.47 3.25
N GLN A 65 26.71 7.01 4.34
CA GLN A 65 27.36 7.01 5.65
C GLN A 65 27.53 5.59 6.20
N ASN A 66 26.59 4.68 5.93
CA ASN A 66 26.51 3.34 6.50
C ASN A 66 26.79 2.22 5.50
N VAL A 67 26.61 2.49 4.21
CA VAL A 67 26.69 1.49 3.14
C VAL A 67 27.64 1.99 2.04
N ASN A 68 28.48 1.08 1.55
CA ASN A 68 29.33 1.34 0.39
C ASN A 68 28.54 0.99 -0.89
N ILE A 69 28.08 1.99 -1.64
CA ILE A 69 27.44 1.78 -2.95
C ILE A 69 28.52 1.47 -3.96
N TYR A 70 28.64 0.23 -4.38
CA TYR A 70 29.78 -0.29 -5.16
C TYR A 70 29.56 -0.27 -6.67
N ALA A 71 28.34 -0.02 -7.13
CA ALA A 71 27.99 0.05 -8.55
C ALA A 71 26.98 1.18 -8.83
N PRO A 72 26.89 1.66 -10.07
CA PRO A 72 25.84 2.56 -10.49
C PRO A 72 24.45 1.96 -10.27
N GLN A 73 23.44 2.82 -10.14
CA GLN A 73 22.04 2.37 -10.05
C GLN A 73 21.70 1.45 -11.25
N MET A 74 21.04 0.33 -10.96
CA MET A 74 20.62 -0.67 -11.94
C MET A 74 19.10 -0.64 -12.14
N ASN A 75 18.67 -0.83 -13.38
CA ASN A 75 17.29 -1.19 -13.70
C ASN A 75 17.21 -2.65 -14.17
N ARG A 76 16.03 -3.13 -14.56
CA ARG A 76 15.83 -4.53 -14.97
C ARG A 76 16.68 -4.93 -16.18
N GLU A 77 16.80 -4.04 -17.16
CA GLU A 77 17.54 -4.28 -18.40
C GLU A 77 19.05 -4.38 -18.14
N ARG A 78 19.59 -3.41 -17.41
CA ARG A 78 21.00 -3.40 -17.03
C ARG A 78 21.33 -4.59 -16.12
N LEU A 79 20.47 -4.95 -15.20
CA LEU A 79 20.66 -6.14 -14.37
C LEU A 79 20.67 -7.41 -15.19
N LYS A 80 19.72 -7.58 -16.11
CA LYS A 80 19.67 -8.76 -17.01
C LYS A 80 20.93 -8.88 -17.86
N ALA A 81 21.52 -7.75 -18.28
CA ALA A 81 22.76 -7.75 -19.03
C ALA A 81 24.01 -8.05 -18.16
N ASN A 82 23.92 -7.84 -16.85
CA ASN A 82 25.05 -8.03 -15.93
C ASN A 82 24.55 -8.54 -14.57
N LEU A 83 24.08 -9.77 -14.51
CA LEU A 83 23.59 -10.38 -13.27
C LEU A 83 24.71 -10.59 -12.25
N ALA A 84 25.96 -10.73 -12.71
CA ALA A 84 27.13 -10.89 -11.85
C ALA A 84 27.36 -9.72 -10.88
N VAL A 85 26.79 -8.55 -11.14
CA VAL A 85 26.85 -7.40 -10.22
C VAL A 85 26.26 -7.73 -8.85
N LEU A 86 25.31 -8.66 -8.74
CA LEU A 86 24.68 -9.06 -7.48
C LEU A 86 25.60 -9.82 -6.52
N LYS A 87 26.72 -10.39 -7.01
CA LYS A 87 27.61 -11.24 -6.24
C LYS A 87 28.14 -10.58 -4.97
N ASP A 88 28.39 -9.29 -5.03
CA ASP A 88 28.97 -8.52 -3.93
C ASP A 88 27.94 -7.81 -3.06
N ALA A 89 26.64 -7.90 -3.40
CA ALA A 89 25.59 -7.20 -2.70
C ALA A 89 25.29 -7.79 -1.32
N ASP A 90 25.54 -7.04 -0.26
CA ASP A 90 25.02 -7.32 1.09
C ASP A 90 23.59 -6.79 1.25
N VAL A 91 23.32 -5.61 0.66
CA VAL A 91 22.02 -4.94 0.77
C VAL A 91 21.59 -4.34 -0.57
N ILE A 92 20.29 -4.34 -0.83
CA ILE A 92 19.70 -3.75 -2.02
C ILE A 92 18.69 -2.68 -1.60
N PHE A 93 18.82 -1.48 -2.15
CA PHE A 93 17.85 -0.39 -2.07
C PHE A 93 17.00 -0.41 -3.33
N SER A 94 15.72 -0.66 -3.19
CA SER A 94 14.82 -0.87 -4.32
C SER A 94 13.53 -0.06 -4.21
N GLY A 95 12.70 -0.12 -5.24
CA GLY A 95 11.44 0.61 -5.34
C GLY A 95 10.67 0.20 -6.58
N TRP A 96 9.92 1.13 -7.17
CA TRP A 96 9.18 0.85 -8.41
C TRP A 96 10.11 0.39 -9.53
N GLY A 97 9.75 -0.71 -10.18
CA GLY A 97 10.56 -1.35 -11.20
C GLY A 97 11.57 -2.35 -10.65
N CYS A 98 11.48 -2.72 -9.37
CA CYS A 98 12.20 -3.85 -8.81
C CYS A 98 11.99 -5.10 -9.71
N PRO A 99 13.04 -5.85 -10.07
CA PRO A 99 12.88 -7.16 -10.68
C PRO A 99 12.25 -8.16 -9.71
N ILE A 100 11.74 -9.26 -10.24
CA ILE A 100 11.38 -10.41 -9.41
C ILE A 100 12.68 -11.04 -8.90
N MET A 101 12.76 -11.23 -7.60
CA MET A 101 13.86 -11.89 -6.92
C MET A 101 13.53 -13.39 -6.83
N ASP A 102 13.61 -14.04 -7.97
CA ASP A 102 13.46 -15.48 -8.14
C ASP A 102 14.75 -16.23 -7.76
N ASP A 103 14.78 -17.54 -8.00
CA ASP A 103 15.93 -18.36 -7.65
C ASP A 103 17.19 -17.95 -8.43
N GLU A 104 17.08 -17.61 -9.72
CA GLU A 104 18.21 -17.14 -10.53
C GLU A 104 18.82 -15.85 -9.94
N PHE A 105 17.97 -14.89 -9.58
CA PHE A 105 18.41 -13.66 -8.92
C PHE A 105 19.10 -13.95 -7.58
N LEU A 106 18.48 -14.79 -6.75
CA LEU A 106 18.95 -15.07 -5.40
C LEU A 106 20.22 -15.91 -5.41
N ASP A 107 20.41 -16.79 -6.40
CA ASP A 107 21.64 -17.56 -6.59
C ASP A 107 22.81 -16.66 -7.04
N ALA A 108 22.52 -15.63 -7.83
CA ALA A 108 23.49 -14.61 -8.21
C ALA A 108 23.86 -13.64 -7.06
N ALA A 109 23.06 -13.59 -5.99
CA ALA A 109 23.24 -12.72 -4.82
C ALA A 109 23.53 -13.49 -3.52
N PRO A 110 24.60 -14.30 -3.45
CA PRO A 110 24.85 -15.22 -2.33
C PRO A 110 25.11 -14.53 -0.99
N ASN A 111 25.49 -13.24 -1.01
CA ASN A 111 25.79 -12.45 0.18
C ASN A 111 24.63 -11.57 0.64
N LEU A 112 23.49 -11.57 -0.08
CA LEU A 112 22.36 -10.69 0.17
C LEU A 112 21.71 -10.97 1.53
N LYS A 113 21.62 -9.94 2.37
CA LYS A 113 21.09 -9.99 3.73
C LYS A 113 19.78 -9.24 3.85
N ALA A 114 19.65 -8.12 3.13
CA ALA A 114 18.45 -7.29 3.24
C ALA A 114 18.09 -6.56 1.93
N VAL A 115 16.80 -6.35 1.74
CA VAL A 115 16.23 -5.53 0.68
C VAL A 115 15.36 -4.44 1.30
N PHE A 116 15.67 -3.19 1.03
CA PHE A 116 14.90 -2.04 1.44
C PHE A 116 14.02 -1.60 0.27
N TYR A 117 12.76 -2.03 0.28
CA TYR A 117 11.81 -1.73 -0.79
C TYR A 117 11.02 -0.47 -0.47
N ALA A 118 11.42 0.66 -1.04
CA ALA A 118 10.81 1.97 -0.82
C ALA A 118 9.54 2.18 -1.67
N ALA A 119 8.63 1.20 -1.63
CA ALA A 119 7.31 1.27 -2.24
C ALA A 119 6.30 0.42 -1.43
N GLY A 120 5.12 0.14 -2.00
CA GLY A 120 4.03 -0.53 -1.28
C GLY A 120 4.19 -2.05 -1.14
N ALA A 121 3.51 -2.84 -1.97
CA ALA A 121 3.43 -4.29 -1.79
C ALA A 121 4.66 -5.04 -2.31
N ILE A 122 5.37 -5.75 -1.43
CA ILE A 122 6.58 -6.53 -1.72
C ILE A 122 6.35 -7.71 -2.68
N ARG A 123 5.12 -8.18 -2.86
CA ARG A 123 4.77 -9.26 -3.80
C ARG A 123 5.18 -8.99 -5.25
N TYR A 124 5.50 -7.75 -5.59
CA TYR A 124 6.03 -7.40 -6.91
C TYR A 124 7.55 -7.62 -7.02
N CYS A 125 8.20 -7.94 -5.90
CA CYS A 125 9.63 -8.22 -5.83
C CYS A 125 9.93 -9.70 -5.59
N THR A 126 8.97 -10.47 -5.04
CA THR A 126 9.15 -11.91 -4.78
C THR A 126 7.87 -12.66 -5.16
N ASP A 127 8.00 -13.68 -6.00
CA ASP A 127 6.87 -14.45 -6.52
C ASP A 127 6.38 -15.50 -5.51
N LYS A 128 7.27 -16.34 -5.02
CA LYS A 128 6.94 -17.50 -4.18
C LYS A 128 7.49 -17.44 -2.75
N GLY A 129 8.08 -16.32 -2.38
CA GLY A 129 8.63 -16.16 -1.03
C GLY A 129 10.03 -16.73 -0.81
N GLN A 130 10.75 -17.16 -1.86
CA GLN A 130 12.10 -17.73 -1.79
C GLN A 130 13.10 -16.84 -1.01
N ILE A 131 12.91 -15.53 -1.08
CA ILE A 131 13.70 -14.55 -0.33
C ILE A 131 13.63 -14.79 1.19
N PHE A 132 12.46 -15.21 1.70
CA PHE A 132 12.29 -15.52 3.13
C PHE A 132 12.92 -16.86 3.51
N ASP A 133 12.86 -17.84 2.60
CA ASP A 133 13.45 -19.17 2.83
C ASP A 133 14.97 -19.08 2.94
N ARG A 134 15.59 -18.10 2.27
CA ARG A 134 17.03 -17.80 2.36
C ARG A 134 17.39 -16.91 3.56
N GLY A 135 16.44 -16.55 4.41
CA GLY A 135 16.64 -15.71 5.59
C GLY A 135 16.92 -14.24 5.29
N ILE A 136 16.65 -13.78 4.07
CA ILE A 136 16.85 -12.38 3.66
C ILE A 136 15.73 -11.52 4.23
N ILE A 137 16.10 -10.39 4.83
CA ILE A 137 15.13 -9.42 5.36
C ILE A 137 14.64 -8.53 4.22
N ILE A 138 13.33 -8.40 4.05
CA ILE A 138 12.76 -7.40 3.17
C ILE A 138 11.87 -6.44 3.94
N THR A 139 12.11 -5.14 3.79
CA THR A 139 11.26 -4.08 4.35
C THR A 139 10.43 -3.42 3.25
N SER A 140 9.39 -2.72 3.64
CA SER A 140 8.51 -2.03 2.70
C SER A 140 8.03 -0.71 3.30
N SER A 141 7.93 0.33 2.47
CA SER A 141 7.40 1.63 2.83
C SER A 141 5.87 1.75 2.65
N PHE A 142 5.15 0.63 2.81
CA PHE A 142 3.72 0.59 2.52
C PHE A 142 2.90 1.56 3.37
N LEU A 143 3.31 1.83 4.60
CA LEU A 143 2.63 2.81 5.48
C LEU A 143 2.81 4.24 4.96
N ALA A 144 4.03 4.62 4.59
CA ALA A 144 4.30 5.93 4.00
C ALA A 144 3.57 6.09 2.66
N ASN A 145 3.59 5.05 1.82
CA ASN A 145 2.90 5.04 0.53
C ASN A 145 1.36 5.09 0.66
N ALA A 146 0.80 4.72 1.80
CA ALA A 146 -0.64 4.80 2.05
C ALA A 146 -1.14 6.24 2.27
N ILE A 147 -0.28 7.14 2.78
CA ILE A 147 -0.66 8.51 3.13
C ILE A 147 -1.18 9.28 1.90
N PRO A 148 -0.41 9.47 0.82
CA PRO A 148 -0.88 10.24 -0.33
C PRO A 148 -2.10 9.60 -1.02
N VAL A 149 -2.25 8.28 -0.95
CA VAL A 149 -3.45 7.61 -1.47
C VAL A 149 -4.67 7.92 -0.61
N ALA A 150 -4.54 7.94 0.72
CA ALA A 150 -5.62 8.32 1.61
C ALA A 150 -6.03 9.78 1.43
N GLU A 151 -5.06 10.69 1.24
CA GLU A 151 -5.30 12.11 0.95
C GLU A 151 -6.04 12.30 -0.38
N PHE A 152 -5.63 11.58 -1.43
CA PHE A 152 -6.34 11.56 -2.70
C PHE A 152 -7.79 11.07 -2.51
N CYS A 153 -7.99 9.96 -1.79
CA CYS A 153 -9.33 9.44 -1.52
C CYS A 153 -10.18 10.45 -0.75
N LEU A 154 -9.65 11.09 0.27
CA LEU A 154 -10.35 12.14 1.02
C LEU A 154 -10.80 13.27 0.07
N SER A 155 -9.89 13.78 -0.77
CA SER A 155 -10.22 14.85 -1.72
C SER A 155 -11.36 14.46 -2.66
N GLN A 156 -11.32 13.23 -3.19
CA GLN A 156 -12.38 12.71 -4.08
C GLN A 156 -13.70 12.47 -3.35
N ILE A 157 -13.66 11.99 -2.11
CA ILE A 157 -14.85 11.80 -1.28
C ILE A 157 -15.54 13.14 -1.05
N LEU A 158 -14.83 14.12 -0.53
CA LEU A 158 -15.39 15.45 -0.24
C LEU A 158 -15.92 16.15 -1.50
N PHE A 159 -15.18 16.06 -2.60
CA PHE A 159 -15.57 16.63 -3.88
C PHE A 159 -16.84 15.93 -4.44
N SER A 160 -16.92 14.59 -4.30
CA SER A 160 -18.09 13.81 -4.72
C SER A 160 -19.32 14.11 -3.86
N LEU A 161 -19.17 14.23 -2.54
CA LEU A 161 -20.28 14.60 -1.64
C LEU A 161 -20.83 15.99 -1.92
N LYS A 162 -20.03 16.88 -2.53
CA LYS A 162 -20.48 18.19 -3.05
C LYS A 162 -21.01 18.11 -4.48
N LEU A 163 -21.16 16.91 -5.06
CA LEU A 163 -21.51 16.68 -6.46
C LEU A 163 -20.60 17.45 -7.44
N GLY A 164 -19.34 17.66 -7.06
CA GLY A 164 -18.39 18.47 -7.81
C GLY A 164 -18.19 17.99 -9.23
N TRP A 165 -18.02 16.68 -9.45
CA TRP A 165 -17.90 16.09 -10.79
C TRP A 165 -19.16 16.30 -11.61
N HIS A 166 -20.36 16.12 -11.02
CA HIS A 166 -21.63 16.34 -11.70
C HIS A 166 -21.74 17.77 -12.19
N PHE A 167 -21.58 18.76 -11.30
CA PHE A 167 -21.68 20.16 -11.67
C PHE A 167 -20.58 20.62 -12.64
N ALA A 168 -19.37 20.13 -12.47
CA ALA A 168 -18.26 20.45 -13.39
C ALA A 168 -18.59 19.98 -14.82
N LEU A 169 -19.12 18.77 -14.97
CA LEU A 169 -19.52 18.24 -16.28
C LEU A 169 -20.73 18.96 -16.86
N GLU A 170 -21.74 19.27 -16.06
CA GLU A 170 -22.92 20.03 -16.50
C GLU A 170 -22.57 21.45 -16.96
N ILE A 171 -21.74 22.16 -16.17
CA ILE A 171 -21.26 23.48 -16.55
C ILE A 171 -20.42 23.41 -17.84
N LYS A 172 -19.55 22.43 -17.96
CA LYS A 172 -18.73 22.23 -19.16
C LYS A 172 -19.59 22.00 -20.40
N LYS A 173 -20.67 21.21 -20.26
CA LYS A 173 -21.58 20.84 -21.35
C LYS A 173 -22.49 21.99 -21.73
N ASN A 174 -23.19 22.61 -20.76
CA ASN A 174 -24.26 23.53 -20.97
C ASN A 174 -23.81 25.00 -21.00
N LYS A 175 -22.59 25.30 -20.51
CA LYS A 175 -22.04 26.67 -20.39
C LYS A 175 -22.89 27.63 -19.54
N ILE A 176 -23.74 27.08 -18.67
CA ILE A 176 -24.58 27.80 -17.74
C ILE A 176 -24.37 27.30 -16.31
N TRP A 177 -24.67 28.17 -15.35
CA TRP A 177 -24.62 27.81 -13.93
C TRP A 177 -25.80 26.91 -13.57
N PRO A 178 -25.63 25.86 -12.75
CA PRO A 178 -26.70 24.98 -12.34
C PRO A 178 -27.83 25.75 -11.61
N PRO A 179 -29.11 25.34 -11.77
CA PRO A 179 -30.24 25.96 -11.08
C PRO A 179 -30.05 25.96 -9.55
N PHE A 180 -30.64 26.98 -8.90
CA PHE A 180 -30.51 27.19 -7.46
C PHE A 180 -31.03 26.00 -6.63
N ASP A 181 -32.18 25.47 -6.99
CA ASP A 181 -32.86 24.35 -6.32
C ASP A 181 -32.05 23.04 -6.40
N GLU A 182 -31.30 22.81 -7.47
CA GLU A 182 -30.38 21.66 -7.56
C GLU A 182 -29.19 21.79 -6.63
N ARG A 183 -28.61 22.99 -6.51
CA ARG A 183 -27.46 23.28 -5.64
C ARG A 183 -27.78 23.13 -4.16
N TYR A 184 -29.02 23.49 -3.76
CA TYR A 184 -29.48 23.36 -2.37
C TYR A 184 -29.75 21.92 -1.92
N LYS A 185 -29.88 20.97 -2.83
CA LYS A 185 -30.02 19.53 -2.51
C LYS A 185 -28.71 18.82 -2.23
N VAL A 186 -27.60 19.56 -2.14
CA VAL A 186 -26.27 18.99 -1.90
C VAL A 186 -25.93 19.07 -0.41
N HIS A 187 -26.04 17.95 0.30
CA HIS A 187 -25.78 17.90 1.73
C HIS A 187 -24.29 18.07 2.08
N GLY A 188 -23.40 17.67 1.20
CA GLY A 188 -21.96 17.65 1.47
C GLY A 188 -21.58 16.52 2.43
N ALA A 189 -20.61 16.78 3.33
CA ALA A 189 -20.18 15.77 4.29
C ALA A 189 -21.20 15.52 5.41
N PHE A 190 -21.97 16.54 5.80
CA PHE A 190 -22.88 16.48 6.94
C PHE A 190 -23.87 15.31 6.85
N GLY A 191 -23.75 14.36 7.79
CA GLY A 191 -24.60 13.17 7.87
C GLY A 191 -24.46 12.16 6.71
N SER A 192 -23.58 12.40 5.74
CA SER A 192 -23.36 11.51 4.61
C SER A 192 -22.65 10.23 5.04
N THR A 193 -22.82 9.16 4.27
CA THR A 193 -22.25 7.85 4.55
C THR A 193 -21.14 7.51 3.57
N VAL A 194 -19.95 7.19 4.09
CA VAL A 194 -18.78 6.73 3.33
C VAL A 194 -18.54 5.26 3.61
N GLY A 195 -18.54 4.44 2.58
CA GLY A 195 -18.27 3.01 2.66
C GLY A 195 -16.84 2.68 2.22
N LEU A 196 -16.11 1.95 3.06
CA LEU A 196 -14.74 1.49 2.78
C LEU A 196 -14.74 -0.02 2.63
N ILE A 197 -14.20 -0.53 1.54
CA ILE A 197 -14.04 -1.97 1.31
C ILE A 197 -12.59 -2.36 1.51
N SER A 198 -12.34 -3.23 2.51
CA SER A 198 -11.05 -3.61 3.09
C SER A 198 -10.53 -2.61 4.14
N LEU A 199 -9.84 -3.13 5.18
CA LEU A 199 -9.27 -2.35 6.28
C LEU A 199 -7.75 -2.51 6.32
N GLY A 200 -7.07 -2.00 5.29
CA GLY A 200 -5.61 -1.92 5.20
C GLY A 200 -5.06 -0.56 5.65
N ALA A 201 -3.77 -0.31 5.38
CA ALA A 201 -3.10 0.94 5.75
C ALA A 201 -3.78 2.18 5.18
N ILE A 202 -4.24 2.12 3.92
CA ILE A 202 -4.93 3.24 3.26
C ILE A 202 -6.25 3.54 3.97
N SER A 203 -7.10 2.52 4.20
CA SER A 203 -8.39 2.70 4.87
C SER A 203 -8.23 3.22 6.29
N ARG A 204 -7.25 2.71 7.05
CA ARG A 204 -6.96 3.20 8.41
C ARG A 204 -6.59 4.68 8.40
N LYS A 205 -5.69 5.09 7.51
CA LYS A 205 -5.32 6.49 7.37
C LYS A 205 -6.48 7.36 6.88
N LEU A 206 -7.28 6.86 5.96
CA LEU A 206 -8.46 7.56 5.47
C LEU A 206 -9.53 7.74 6.56
N ILE A 207 -9.73 6.74 7.43
CA ILE A 207 -10.63 6.84 8.59
C ILE A 207 -10.17 7.97 9.54
N GLU A 208 -8.87 8.07 9.82
CA GLU A 208 -8.33 9.18 10.64
C GLU A 208 -8.66 10.55 10.04
N LEU A 209 -8.52 10.69 8.72
CA LEU A 209 -8.82 11.94 8.02
C LEU A 209 -10.32 12.24 7.96
N LEU A 210 -11.14 11.21 7.72
CA LEU A 210 -12.61 11.34 7.65
C LEU A 210 -13.23 11.73 9.00
N LYS A 211 -12.62 11.36 10.12
CA LYS A 211 -13.10 11.75 11.46
C LYS A 211 -13.09 13.26 11.74
N LEU A 212 -12.40 14.03 10.91
CA LEU A 212 -12.45 15.49 10.97
C LEU A 212 -13.72 16.08 10.33
N HIS A 213 -14.56 15.20 9.74
CA HIS A 213 -15.78 15.56 9.03
C HIS A 213 -16.99 14.85 9.65
N ASP A 214 -18.16 15.44 9.52
CA ASP A 214 -19.41 14.87 10.02
C ASP A 214 -19.97 13.86 9.02
N VAL A 215 -19.35 12.68 8.98
CA VAL A 215 -19.70 11.55 8.11
C VAL A 215 -19.88 10.26 8.90
N ASN A 216 -20.78 9.39 8.43
CA ASN A 216 -20.91 8.02 8.90
C ASN A 216 -19.93 7.13 8.12
N ILE A 217 -19.09 6.37 8.80
CA ILE A 217 -18.10 5.50 8.14
C ILE A 217 -18.51 4.04 8.29
N LEU A 218 -18.77 3.36 7.17
CA LEU A 218 -19.01 1.94 7.07
C LEU A 218 -17.74 1.22 6.58
N VAL A 219 -17.42 0.08 7.17
CA VAL A 219 -16.26 -0.72 6.76
C VAL A 219 -16.63 -2.17 6.55
N SER A 220 -16.33 -2.70 5.38
CA SER A 220 -16.38 -4.14 5.10
C SER A 220 -14.96 -4.72 5.10
N SER A 221 -14.70 -5.62 6.06
CA SER A 221 -13.42 -6.36 6.14
C SER A 221 -13.62 -7.64 6.93
N GLY A 222 -13.12 -8.75 6.39
CA GLY A 222 -13.21 -10.06 7.07
C GLY A 222 -12.42 -10.16 8.38
N HIS A 223 -11.50 -9.23 8.61
CA HIS A 223 -10.67 -9.20 9.83
C HIS A 223 -11.09 -8.12 10.83
N LEU A 224 -12.14 -7.34 10.53
CA LEU A 224 -12.61 -6.30 11.44
C LEU A 224 -13.56 -6.92 12.49
N GLU A 225 -13.14 -6.86 13.75
CA GLU A 225 -13.99 -7.24 14.88
C GLU A 225 -14.84 -6.04 15.34
N GLU A 226 -16.02 -6.32 15.95
CA GLU A 226 -16.93 -5.29 16.43
C GLU A 226 -16.29 -4.38 17.50
N SER A 227 -15.43 -4.95 18.34
CA SER A 227 -14.68 -4.19 19.36
C SER A 227 -13.72 -3.19 18.72
N GLU A 228 -13.00 -3.61 17.66
CA GLU A 228 -12.09 -2.75 16.92
C GLU A 228 -12.89 -1.68 16.17
N ALA A 229 -14.01 -2.04 15.53
CA ALA A 229 -14.84 -1.08 14.81
C ALA A 229 -15.29 0.07 15.73
N ARG A 230 -15.77 -0.25 16.94
CA ARG A 230 -16.12 0.76 17.95
C ARG A 230 -14.92 1.61 18.36
N GLN A 231 -13.76 0.99 18.57
CA GLN A 231 -12.54 1.70 18.98
C GLN A 231 -12.08 2.70 17.92
N ILE A 232 -12.13 2.32 16.65
CA ILE A 232 -11.75 3.21 15.55
C ILE A 232 -12.90 4.08 15.03
N GLY A 233 -14.07 4.05 15.70
CA GLY A 233 -15.20 4.93 15.40
C GLY A 233 -15.85 4.69 14.03
N VAL A 234 -15.99 3.42 13.64
CA VAL A 234 -16.66 3.01 12.39
C VAL A 234 -17.72 1.97 12.67
N ARG A 235 -18.60 1.71 11.73
CA ARG A 235 -19.56 0.61 11.78
C ARG A 235 -19.16 -0.46 10.77
N LYS A 236 -19.10 -1.71 11.25
CA LYS A 236 -18.92 -2.87 10.37
C LYS A 236 -20.17 -3.08 9.52
N ALA A 237 -19.99 -3.38 8.24
CA ALA A 237 -21.09 -3.61 7.30
C ALA A 237 -20.69 -4.64 6.23
N SER A 238 -21.67 -5.25 5.57
CA SER A 238 -21.40 -6.10 4.40
C SER A 238 -21.06 -5.24 3.18
N VAL A 239 -20.51 -5.87 2.14
CA VAL A 239 -20.23 -5.18 0.87
C VAL A 239 -21.53 -4.68 0.26
N GLU A 240 -22.58 -5.53 0.26
CA GLU A 240 -23.90 -5.21 -0.26
C GLU A 240 -24.54 -4.02 0.47
N GLU A 241 -24.50 -4.03 1.80
CA GLU A 241 -25.02 -2.92 2.60
C GLU A 241 -24.30 -1.60 2.26
N ILE A 242 -22.98 -1.63 2.12
CA ILE A 242 -22.21 -0.46 1.72
C ILE A 242 -22.68 0.06 0.36
N PHE A 243 -22.83 -0.81 -0.65
CA PHE A 243 -23.27 -0.39 -1.97
C PHE A 243 -24.71 0.14 -1.99
N GLN A 244 -25.58 -0.38 -1.13
CA GLN A 244 -26.97 0.08 -1.02
C GLN A 244 -27.11 1.41 -0.30
N THR A 245 -26.27 1.71 0.69
CA THR A 245 -26.52 2.81 1.64
C THR A 245 -25.50 3.95 1.57
N ALA A 246 -24.26 3.71 1.13
CA ALA A 246 -23.24 4.73 1.09
C ALA A 246 -23.49 5.79 0.00
N ASP A 247 -23.03 7.00 0.24
CA ASP A 247 -23.01 8.11 -0.73
C ASP A 247 -21.71 8.10 -1.55
N VAL A 248 -20.63 7.58 -0.94
CA VAL A 248 -19.38 7.29 -1.62
C VAL A 248 -18.86 5.94 -1.16
N VAL A 249 -18.46 5.09 -2.10
CA VAL A 249 -17.83 3.78 -1.85
C VAL A 249 -16.37 3.84 -2.30
N SER A 250 -15.43 3.47 -1.44
CA SER A 250 -14.00 3.45 -1.76
C SER A 250 -13.39 2.07 -1.55
N LEU A 251 -12.79 1.53 -2.62
CA LEU A 251 -12.20 0.18 -2.66
C LEU A 251 -10.69 0.23 -2.47
N HIS A 252 -10.20 -0.49 -1.45
CA HIS A 252 -8.77 -0.55 -1.07
C HIS A 252 -8.25 -1.98 -0.95
N THR A 253 -8.86 -2.94 -1.64
CA THR A 253 -8.43 -4.34 -1.59
C THR A 253 -7.08 -4.55 -2.26
N PRO A 254 -6.26 -5.50 -1.77
CA PRO A 254 -5.11 -5.98 -2.53
C PRO A 254 -5.55 -6.56 -3.88
N GLY A 255 -4.74 -6.41 -4.93
CA GLY A 255 -5.08 -6.90 -6.28
C GLY A 255 -5.22 -8.42 -6.43
N SER A 256 -4.99 -9.20 -5.37
CA SER A 256 -5.29 -10.64 -5.32
C SER A 256 -6.78 -10.95 -5.10
N TYR A 257 -7.57 -9.97 -4.71
CA TYR A 257 -9.01 -10.12 -4.44
C TYR A 257 -9.82 -9.75 -5.69
N LYS A 258 -9.83 -10.65 -6.68
CA LYS A 258 -10.69 -10.51 -7.87
C LYS A 258 -12.16 -10.77 -7.50
N GLY A 259 -13.07 -10.02 -8.09
CA GLY A 259 -14.52 -10.25 -7.96
C GLY A 259 -15.15 -9.78 -6.65
N VAL A 260 -14.42 -9.10 -5.75
CA VAL A 260 -15.00 -8.49 -4.53
C VAL A 260 -16.08 -7.48 -4.89
N VAL A 261 -15.91 -6.76 -5.98
CA VAL A 261 -16.92 -5.88 -6.55
C VAL A 261 -17.27 -6.38 -7.95
N CYS A 262 -18.56 -6.55 -8.20
CA CYS A 262 -19.10 -6.98 -9.49
C CYS A 262 -20.22 -6.03 -9.96
N GLY A 263 -20.77 -6.30 -11.15
CA GLY A 263 -21.83 -5.47 -11.74
C GLY A 263 -23.07 -5.36 -10.89
N ASP A 264 -23.42 -6.39 -10.10
CA ASP A 264 -24.57 -6.36 -9.23
C ASP A 264 -24.40 -5.35 -8.10
N HIS A 265 -23.24 -5.25 -7.51
CA HIS A 265 -22.94 -4.22 -6.51
C HIS A 265 -23.13 -2.81 -7.09
N ILE A 266 -22.62 -2.57 -8.32
CA ILE A 266 -22.79 -1.27 -8.97
C ILE A 266 -24.28 -0.95 -9.23
N ARG A 267 -25.12 -1.95 -9.55
CA ARG A 267 -26.56 -1.77 -9.73
C ARG A 267 -27.31 -1.42 -8.44
N MET A 268 -26.77 -1.82 -7.27
CA MET A 268 -27.35 -1.51 -5.96
C MET A 268 -27.11 -0.07 -5.53
N MET A 269 -26.18 0.65 -6.19
CA MET A 269 -25.82 2.02 -5.79
C MET A 269 -27.00 2.99 -5.93
N LYS A 270 -27.12 3.90 -4.98
CA LYS A 270 -28.05 5.02 -5.08
C LYS A 270 -27.69 5.93 -6.26
N LYS A 271 -28.64 6.68 -6.77
CA LYS A 271 -28.34 7.72 -7.77
C LYS A 271 -27.30 8.70 -7.22
N ARG A 272 -26.33 9.07 -8.04
CA ARG A 272 -25.26 10.03 -7.73
C ARG A 272 -24.21 9.50 -6.72
N THR A 273 -24.26 8.23 -6.33
CA THR A 273 -23.19 7.62 -5.54
C THR A 273 -21.90 7.54 -6.38
N THR A 274 -20.80 7.87 -5.76
CA THR A 274 -19.47 7.74 -6.39
C THR A 274 -18.78 6.44 -5.93
N PHE A 275 -18.20 5.73 -6.88
CA PHE A 275 -17.33 4.59 -6.62
C PHE A 275 -15.88 4.96 -6.92
N LEU A 276 -15.01 4.87 -5.90
CA LEU A 276 -13.57 5.12 -6.00
C LEU A 276 -12.83 3.78 -5.99
N ASN A 277 -12.01 3.54 -6.99
CA ASN A 277 -11.16 2.36 -7.04
C ASN A 277 -9.68 2.77 -7.02
N THR A 278 -9.05 2.66 -5.86
CA THR A 278 -7.59 2.84 -5.68
C THR A 278 -6.86 1.50 -5.50
N ALA A 279 -7.55 0.39 -5.74
CA ALA A 279 -6.97 -0.95 -5.69
C ALA A 279 -6.21 -1.25 -7.00
N ARG A 280 -6.61 -2.26 -7.75
CA ARG A 280 -6.06 -2.61 -9.07
C ARG A 280 -7.21 -2.92 -10.02
N GLY A 281 -7.05 -2.54 -11.28
CA GLY A 281 -7.89 -3.05 -12.35
C GLY A 281 -7.57 -4.52 -12.57
N ALA A 282 -8.58 -5.38 -12.50
CA ALA A 282 -8.45 -6.81 -12.74
C ALA A 282 -9.64 -7.29 -13.58
#